data_88140a084410ac3a80b43cf2450c7612
#
_entry.id   88140a084410ac3a80b43cf2450c7612
#
_cell.length_a   1.000
_cell.length_b   1.000
_cell.length_c   1.000
_cell.angle_alpha   90.00
_cell.angle_beta   90.00
_cell.angle_gamma   90.00
#
_symmetry.space_group_name_H-M   'P 1'
#
loop_
_entity.id
_entity.type
_entity.pdbx_description
1 polymer ?
#
loop_
_entity_poly.entity_id
_entity_poly.type
_entity_poly.pdbx_seq_one_letter_code
_entity_poly.pdbx_strand_id
1 'polypeptide(L)'
;LKLPQGQFDMPVKKNSFTEINELTDTLSSASVEIAKADTLRKDLMANISHDLRTPLTMIKAYAEMIRDLSGDNPEKREKHLQVIIDETDRLTSLVTDILDLSKLQSGVAELKYEKVNFSEHLGEIVPRFSLLNEIKDYNVVLNAEPDIFINADITKIDQVVYNFINNALTYTGDDKTVRVNLYHKTPTTARLEVCDSGIGIDPENLKYIWDRYYRVKKNGETHQRAKKGSGLGLSIVKGVLEMHRLNFGADSTVGVGSTFWFEFEDCNPNRVQVDEKK
;
A
#
# COMPACT_ATOMS: atom_id res chain seq x y z
N LEU A 1 38.98 19.47 9.48
CA LEU A 1 38.05 18.70 8.64
C LEU A 1 36.85 19.58 8.35
N LYS A 2 36.78 20.17 7.16
CA LYS A 2 35.59 20.84 6.67
C LYS A 2 34.86 19.79 5.83
N LEU A 3 33.70 19.34 6.27
CA LEU A 3 32.75 18.55 5.48
C LEU A 3 32.13 19.48 4.43
N PRO A 4 32.40 19.30 3.13
CA PRO A 4 31.71 20.08 2.10
C PRO A 4 30.24 19.64 2.06
N GLN A 5 29.34 20.59 1.95
CA GLN A 5 27.91 20.35 1.81
C GLN A 5 27.63 19.37 0.65
N GLY A 6 27.16 18.17 0.96
CA GLY A 6 26.55 17.27 0.00
C GLY A 6 27.46 16.27 -0.74
N GLN A 7 28.75 16.13 -0.40
CA GLN A 7 29.60 15.09 -0.95
C GLN A 7 29.96 14.07 0.13
N PHE A 8 29.27 12.91 0.13
CA PHE A 8 29.51 11.79 1.05
C PHE A 8 30.51 10.75 0.50
N ASP A 9 31.12 11.00 -0.65
CA ASP A 9 32.12 10.14 -1.27
C ASP A 9 33.52 10.57 -0.81
N MET A 10 33.95 10.07 0.32
CA MET A 10 35.36 10.23 0.75
C MET A 10 36.11 8.90 0.53
N PRO A 11 37.17 8.88 -0.29
CA PRO A 11 38.07 7.75 -0.34
C PRO A 11 38.87 7.70 0.94
N VAL A 12 38.55 6.79 1.83
CA VAL A 12 39.29 6.61 3.10
C VAL A 12 40.48 5.71 2.84
N LYS A 13 41.69 6.21 3.09
CA LYS A 13 42.92 5.39 3.05
C LYS A 13 42.89 4.40 4.22
N LYS A 14 42.95 3.10 3.92
CA LYS A 14 43.13 2.06 4.94
C LYS A 14 44.47 2.23 5.66
N ASN A 15 44.44 2.26 6.99
CA ASN A 15 45.59 2.36 7.87
C ASN A 15 45.97 0.98 8.42
N SER A 16 47.16 0.89 9.06
CA SER A 16 47.69 -0.37 9.58
C SER A 16 47.06 -0.87 10.89
N PHE A 17 46.07 -0.15 11.43
CA PHE A 17 45.39 -0.51 12.67
C PHE A 17 43.96 -1.02 12.35
N THR A 18 43.67 -2.23 12.80
CA THR A 18 42.40 -2.95 12.52
C THR A 18 41.18 -2.14 13.01
N GLU A 19 41.26 -1.56 14.21
CA GLU A 19 40.21 -0.78 14.84
C GLU A 19 39.88 0.50 14.03
N ILE A 20 40.90 1.13 13.44
CA ILE A 20 40.72 2.31 12.59
C ILE A 20 40.05 1.95 11.28
N ASN A 21 40.36 0.78 10.73
CA ASN A 21 39.72 0.30 9.50
C ASN A 21 38.24 -0.06 9.75
N GLU A 22 37.91 -0.74 10.87
CA GLU A 22 36.54 -1.06 11.24
C GLU A 22 35.70 0.22 11.46
N LEU A 23 36.27 1.22 12.16
CA LEU A 23 35.61 2.52 12.32
C LEU A 23 35.36 3.22 10.98
N THR A 24 36.35 3.14 10.11
CA THR A 24 36.29 3.71 8.75
C THR A 24 35.23 3.04 7.88
N ASP A 25 35.17 1.72 7.89
CA ASP A 25 34.18 0.94 7.15
C ASP A 25 32.77 1.21 7.70
N THR A 26 32.60 1.30 9.03
CA THR A 26 31.33 1.67 9.66
C THR A 26 30.88 3.08 9.30
N LEU A 27 31.79 4.06 9.34
CA LEU A 27 31.50 5.45 8.98
C LEU A 27 31.16 5.59 7.48
N SER A 28 31.88 4.86 6.62
CA SER A 28 31.60 4.81 5.19
C SER A 28 30.21 4.23 4.91
N SER A 29 29.87 3.11 5.55
CA SER A 29 28.55 2.50 5.44
C SER A 29 27.45 3.43 5.93
N ALA A 30 27.63 4.07 7.08
CA ALA A 30 26.68 5.07 7.60
C ALA A 30 26.52 6.27 6.65
N SER A 31 27.60 6.74 6.04
CA SER A 31 27.56 7.84 5.06
C SER A 31 26.79 7.47 3.82
N VAL A 32 26.95 6.25 3.30
CA VAL A 32 26.20 5.73 2.15
C VAL A 32 24.71 5.62 2.49
N GLU A 33 24.37 5.12 3.68
CA GLU A 33 22.97 5.02 4.14
C GLU A 33 22.31 6.40 4.27
N ILE A 34 23.01 7.38 4.84
CA ILE A 34 22.51 8.76 4.95
C ILE A 34 22.30 9.37 3.56
N ALA A 35 23.25 9.20 2.64
CA ALA A 35 23.12 9.71 1.27
C ALA A 35 21.93 9.07 0.54
N LYS A 36 21.74 7.77 0.70
CA LYS A 36 20.59 7.05 0.15
C LYS A 36 19.27 7.54 0.75
N ALA A 37 19.22 7.77 2.07
CA ALA A 37 18.03 8.31 2.75
C ALA A 37 17.70 9.73 2.27
N ASP A 38 18.68 10.61 2.07
CA ASP A 38 18.49 11.97 1.57
C ASP A 38 17.97 11.97 0.12
N THR A 39 18.53 11.13 -0.72
CA THR A 39 18.06 10.96 -2.10
C THR A 39 16.61 10.48 -2.12
N LEU A 40 16.30 9.45 -1.35
CA LEU A 40 14.94 8.91 -1.23
C LEU A 40 13.95 9.96 -0.72
N ARG A 41 14.37 10.82 0.22
CA ARG A 41 13.56 11.94 0.73
C ARG A 41 13.31 13.00 -0.35
N LYS A 42 14.30 13.34 -1.17
CA LYS A 42 14.15 14.29 -2.27
C LYS A 42 13.21 13.77 -3.34
N ASP A 43 13.37 12.51 -3.74
CA ASP A 43 12.49 11.85 -4.70
C ASP A 43 11.05 11.76 -4.19
N LEU A 44 10.87 11.46 -2.91
CA LEU A 44 9.59 11.50 -2.21
C LEU A 44 8.90 12.86 -2.36
N MET A 45 9.60 13.96 -2.02
CA MET A 45 9.05 15.32 -2.10
C MET A 45 8.72 15.73 -3.53
N ALA A 46 9.55 15.33 -4.51
CA ALA A 46 9.30 15.61 -5.92
C ALA A 46 8.04 14.89 -6.43
N ASN A 47 7.89 13.61 -6.09
CA ASN A 47 6.74 12.79 -6.47
C ASN A 47 5.45 13.30 -5.81
N ILE A 48 5.47 13.60 -4.51
CA ILE A 48 4.33 14.21 -3.80
C ILE A 48 3.90 15.50 -4.49
N SER A 49 4.86 16.39 -4.79
CA SER A 49 4.56 17.69 -5.41
C SER A 49 3.91 17.52 -6.79
N HIS A 50 4.37 16.55 -7.57
CA HIS A 50 3.80 16.22 -8.87
C HIS A 50 2.37 15.67 -8.74
N ASP A 51 2.17 14.70 -7.83
CA ASP A 51 0.90 13.99 -7.66
C ASP A 51 -0.20 14.86 -7.01
N LEU A 52 0.19 15.86 -6.23
CA LEU A 52 -0.72 16.90 -5.72
C LEU A 52 -1.08 17.94 -6.81
N ARG A 53 -0.13 18.31 -7.67
CA ARG A 53 -0.34 19.35 -8.68
C ARG A 53 -1.36 18.93 -9.74
N THR A 54 -1.34 17.67 -10.15
CA THR A 54 -2.22 17.16 -11.21
C THR A 54 -3.71 17.29 -10.87
N PRO A 55 -4.23 16.75 -9.75
CA PRO A 55 -5.63 16.91 -9.37
C PRO A 55 -6.01 18.37 -9.12
N LEU A 56 -5.14 19.17 -8.50
CA LEU A 56 -5.40 20.60 -8.28
C LEU A 56 -5.57 21.35 -9.60
N THR A 57 -4.76 21.04 -10.62
CA THR A 57 -4.88 21.64 -11.94
C THR A 57 -6.19 21.24 -12.61
N MET A 58 -6.61 19.99 -12.47
CA MET A 58 -7.90 19.51 -13.02
C MET A 58 -9.08 20.17 -12.31
N ILE A 59 -9.10 20.20 -10.97
CA ILE A 59 -10.13 20.89 -10.19
C ILE A 59 -10.28 22.33 -10.67
N LYS A 60 -9.15 23.05 -10.79
CA LYS A 60 -9.16 24.45 -11.26
C LYS A 60 -9.72 24.56 -12.68
N ALA A 61 -9.24 23.75 -13.61
CA ALA A 61 -9.69 23.80 -15.01
C ALA A 61 -11.18 23.51 -15.16
N TYR A 62 -11.71 22.49 -14.47
CA TYR A 62 -13.14 22.17 -14.52
C TYR A 62 -14.01 23.23 -13.82
N ALA A 63 -13.54 23.84 -12.75
CA ALA A 63 -14.20 24.98 -12.13
C ALA A 63 -14.27 26.20 -13.07
N GLU A 64 -13.18 26.50 -13.81
CA GLU A 64 -13.16 27.55 -14.83
C GLU A 64 -14.10 27.21 -16.00
N MET A 65 -14.16 25.94 -16.47
CA MET A 65 -15.10 25.49 -17.48
C MET A 65 -16.56 25.67 -17.04
N ILE A 66 -16.89 25.38 -15.78
CA ILE A 66 -18.25 25.60 -15.26
C ILE A 66 -18.57 27.09 -15.26
N ARG A 67 -17.64 27.94 -14.79
CA ARG A 67 -17.84 29.39 -14.73
C ARG A 67 -18.04 30.02 -16.11
N ASP A 68 -17.21 29.62 -17.09
CA ASP A 68 -17.07 30.37 -18.35
C ASP A 68 -17.81 29.73 -19.53
N LEU A 69 -18.08 28.40 -19.50
CA LEU A 69 -18.56 27.67 -20.69
C LEU A 69 -19.81 26.81 -20.46
N SER A 70 -19.98 26.23 -19.29
CA SER A 70 -21.00 25.19 -19.08
C SER A 70 -21.95 25.46 -17.91
N GLY A 71 -21.85 26.62 -17.29
CA GLY A 71 -22.68 26.99 -16.14
C GLY A 71 -24.21 26.91 -16.41
N ASP A 72 -24.62 27.30 -17.63
CA ASP A 72 -26.01 27.29 -18.05
C ASP A 72 -26.49 25.94 -18.65
N ASN A 73 -25.59 24.97 -18.84
CA ASN A 73 -25.92 23.63 -19.31
C ASN A 73 -25.89 22.64 -18.16
N PRO A 74 -27.04 22.19 -17.63
CA PRO A 74 -27.10 21.35 -16.44
C PRO A 74 -26.35 20.02 -16.59
N GLU A 75 -26.44 19.37 -17.75
CA GLU A 75 -25.80 18.06 -18.00
C GLU A 75 -24.27 18.18 -18.02
N LYS A 76 -23.73 19.20 -18.70
CA LYS A 76 -22.29 19.44 -18.75
C LYS A 76 -21.75 19.89 -17.38
N ARG A 77 -22.51 20.75 -16.70
CA ARG A 77 -22.16 21.22 -15.35
C ARG A 77 -22.06 20.05 -14.38
N GLU A 78 -23.02 19.13 -14.40
CA GLU A 78 -23.02 17.95 -13.54
C GLU A 78 -21.79 17.06 -13.81
N LYS A 79 -21.50 16.79 -15.08
CA LYS A 79 -20.29 16.03 -15.46
C LYS A 79 -18.99 16.69 -14.96
N HIS A 80 -18.90 18.02 -15.07
CA HIS A 80 -17.72 18.75 -14.62
C HIS A 80 -17.61 18.80 -13.08
N LEU A 81 -18.75 18.93 -12.38
CA LEU A 81 -18.79 18.85 -10.93
C LEU A 81 -18.36 17.47 -10.43
N GLN A 82 -18.80 16.40 -11.09
CA GLN A 82 -18.38 15.05 -10.73
C GLN A 82 -16.86 14.88 -10.84
N VAL A 83 -16.23 15.42 -11.89
CA VAL A 83 -14.76 15.38 -12.00
C VAL A 83 -14.08 16.14 -10.86
N ILE A 84 -14.63 17.28 -10.45
CA ILE A 84 -14.08 18.04 -9.30
C ILE A 84 -14.19 17.22 -8.00
N ILE A 85 -15.32 16.57 -7.78
CA ILE A 85 -15.54 15.71 -6.61
C ILE A 85 -14.54 14.55 -6.63
N ASP A 86 -14.44 13.82 -7.75
CA ASP A 86 -13.56 12.67 -7.90
C ASP A 86 -12.07 13.03 -7.65
N GLU A 87 -11.62 14.19 -8.17
CA GLU A 87 -10.23 14.64 -7.96
C GLU A 87 -9.99 15.16 -6.53
N THR A 88 -11.04 15.68 -5.86
CA THR A 88 -10.96 16.09 -4.45
C THR A 88 -10.85 14.87 -3.53
N ASP A 89 -11.63 13.82 -3.78
CA ASP A 89 -11.57 12.56 -3.04
C ASP A 89 -10.21 11.89 -3.23
N ARG A 90 -9.68 11.91 -4.46
CA ARG A 90 -8.34 11.43 -4.77
C ARG A 90 -7.26 12.19 -4.00
N LEU A 91 -7.38 13.52 -3.94
CA LEU A 91 -6.42 14.38 -3.20
C LEU A 91 -6.46 14.07 -1.70
N THR A 92 -7.65 13.89 -1.15
CA THR A 92 -7.86 13.53 0.26
C THR A 92 -7.21 12.19 0.60
N SER A 93 -7.40 11.18 -0.25
CA SER A 93 -6.75 9.87 -0.10
C SER A 93 -5.22 9.99 -0.14
N LEU A 94 -4.67 10.76 -1.10
CA LEU A 94 -3.23 10.96 -1.22
C LEU A 94 -2.63 11.65 0.01
N VAL A 95 -3.30 12.69 0.54
CA VAL A 95 -2.85 13.38 1.77
C VAL A 95 -2.87 12.42 2.96
N THR A 96 -3.91 11.60 3.09
CA THR A 96 -3.99 10.59 4.15
C THR A 96 -2.86 9.57 4.04
N ASP A 97 -2.58 9.05 2.83
CA ASP A 97 -1.47 8.12 2.57
C ASP A 97 -0.12 8.72 2.99
N ILE A 98 0.12 10.00 2.68
CA ILE A 98 1.36 10.71 3.04
C ILE A 98 1.49 10.86 4.56
N LEU A 99 0.40 11.22 5.25
CA LEU A 99 0.40 11.36 6.71
C LEU A 99 0.64 10.02 7.40
N ASP A 100 0.01 8.95 6.92
CA ASP A 100 0.20 7.60 7.45
C ASP A 100 1.64 7.11 7.22
N LEU A 101 2.18 7.33 6.03
CA LEU A 101 3.58 7.02 5.75
C LEU A 101 4.54 7.78 6.66
N SER A 102 4.27 9.07 6.92
CA SER A 102 5.07 9.91 7.82
C SER A 102 5.03 9.38 9.26
N LYS A 103 3.85 8.97 9.76
CA LYS A 103 3.70 8.36 11.09
C LYS A 103 4.44 7.03 11.21
N LEU A 104 4.37 6.17 10.19
CA LEU A 104 5.09 4.90 10.16
C LEU A 104 6.63 5.11 10.21
N GLN A 105 7.13 6.16 9.55
CA GLN A 105 8.57 6.47 9.52
C GLN A 105 9.11 7.06 10.81
N SER A 106 8.30 7.82 11.54
CA SER A 106 8.76 8.47 12.77
C SER A 106 9.00 7.49 13.92
N GLY A 107 8.60 6.21 13.78
CA GLY A 107 8.70 5.22 14.84
C GLY A 107 7.84 5.54 16.08
N VAL A 108 7.01 6.59 16.01
CA VAL A 108 6.17 7.09 17.11
C VAL A 108 4.82 6.37 17.17
N ALA A 109 4.48 5.62 16.12
CA ALA A 109 3.20 4.92 16.09
C ALA A 109 3.21 3.74 17.06
N GLU A 110 2.58 3.89 18.22
CA GLU A 110 2.28 2.79 19.12
C GLU A 110 1.10 1.99 18.57
N LEU A 111 1.27 0.66 18.44
CA LEU A 111 0.20 -0.24 18.04
C LEU A 111 -0.73 -0.52 19.24
N LYS A 112 -2.02 -0.42 19.00
CA LYS A 112 -3.06 -0.78 19.98
C LYS A 112 -3.54 -2.19 19.70
N TYR A 113 -2.86 -3.17 20.30
CA TYR A 113 -3.22 -4.57 20.12
C TYR A 113 -4.54 -4.90 20.81
N GLU A 114 -5.42 -5.54 20.05
CA GLU A 114 -6.67 -6.11 20.53
C GLU A 114 -6.92 -7.47 19.89
N LYS A 115 -7.59 -8.34 20.65
CA LYS A 115 -7.93 -9.68 20.18
C LYS A 115 -9.32 -9.66 19.55
N VAL A 116 -9.40 -9.91 18.26
CA VAL A 116 -10.62 -9.78 17.46
C VAL A 116 -10.91 -11.09 16.72
N ASN A 117 -12.18 -11.50 16.65
CA ASN A 117 -12.62 -12.53 15.71
C ASN A 117 -12.54 -11.97 14.29
N PHE A 118 -11.44 -12.30 13.62
CA PHE A 118 -11.13 -11.71 12.32
C PHE A 118 -12.06 -12.23 11.21
N SER A 119 -12.60 -13.45 11.37
CA SER A 119 -13.60 -14.00 10.45
C SER A 119 -14.88 -13.16 10.46
N GLU A 120 -15.40 -12.84 11.63
CA GLU A 120 -16.60 -12.00 11.78
C GLU A 120 -16.31 -10.56 11.31
N HIS A 121 -15.17 -10.00 11.70
CA HIS A 121 -14.78 -8.64 11.33
C HIS A 121 -14.69 -8.48 9.80
N LEU A 122 -14.08 -9.42 9.07
CA LEU A 122 -14.08 -9.41 7.61
C LEU A 122 -15.48 -9.53 7.03
N GLY A 123 -16.36 -10.30 7.67
CA GLY A 123 -17.77 -10.40 7.31
C GLY A 123 -18.53 -9.06 7.36
N GLU A 124 -18.07 -8.15 8.20
CA GLU A 124 -18.67 -6.81 8.32
C GLU A 124 -18.07 -5.79 7.32
N ILE A 125 -16.75 -5.85 7.08
CA ILE A 125 -16.07 -4.82 6.28
C ILE A 125 -16.08 -5.14 4.78
N VAL A 126 -15.88 -6.41 4.38
CA VAL A 126 -15.77 -6.80 2.96
C VAL A 126 -17.04 -6.51 2.16
N PRO A 127 -18.27 -6.77 2.66
CA PRO A 127 -19.49 -6.44 1.92
C PRO A 127 -19.65 -4.95 1.58
N ARG A 128 -19.06 -4.05 2.36
CA ARG A 128 -19.10 -2.60 2.09
C ARG A 128 -18.42 -2.24 0.77
N PHE A 129 -17.40 -2.99 0.35
CA PHE A 129 -16.76 -2.81 -0.95
C PHE A 129 -17.69 -3.18 -2.12
N SER A 130 -18.53 -4.21 -1.95
CA SER A 130 -19.51 -4.57 -2.98
C SER A 130 -20.56 -3.49 -3.15
N LEU A 131 -21.11 -2.95 -2.06
CA LEU A 131 -22.10 -1.86 -2.09
C LEU A 131 -21.54 -0.59 -2.77
N LEU A 132 -20.31 -0.20 -2.48
CA LEU A 132 -19.66 0.97 -3.07
C LEU A 132 -19.35 0.77 -4.58
N ASN A 133 -19.28 -0.45 -5.05
CA ASN A 133 -18.93 -0.81 -6.43
C ASN A 133 -20.10 -1.34 -7.26
N GLU A 134 -21.35 -1.35 -6.75
CA GLU A 134 -22.53 -1.77 -7.50
C GLU A 134 -22.68 -1.03 -8.85
N ILE A 135 -22.31 0.26 -8.89
CA ILE A 135 -22.34 1.08 -10.12
C ILE A 135 -21.32 0.58 -11.18
N LYS A 136 -20.26 -0.16 -10.75
CA LYS A 136 -19.17 -0.61 -11.61
C LYS A 136 -19.18 -2.11 -11.91
N ASP A 137 -20.20 -2.84 -11.46
CA ASP A 137 -20.34 -4.31 -11.60
C ASP A 137 -19.15 -5.10 -11.02
N TYR A 138 -18.45 -4.59 -9.99
CA TYR A 138 -17.41 -5.36 -9.31
C TYR A 138 -18.02 -6.30 -8.27
N ASN A 139 -17.50 -7.52 -8.25
CA ASN A 139 -17.89 -8.56 -7.31
C ASN A 139 -16.74 -8.85 -6.32
N VAL A 140 -16.94 -8.54 -5.04
CA VAL A 140 -15.97 -8.87 -3.99
C VAL A 140 -16.53 -10.03 -3.15
N VAL A 141 -15.90 -11.20 -3.25
CA VAL A 141 -16.34 -12.44 -2.60
C VAL A 141 -15.47 -12.72 -1.37
N LEU A 142 -16.08 -12.88 -0.21
CA LEU A 142 -15.41 -13.33 1.01
C LEU A 142 -15.60 -14.84 1.21
N ASN A 143 -14.49 -15.57 1.34
CA ASN A 143 -14.43 -16.95 1.75
C ASN A 143 -13.61 -17.01 3.04
N ALA A 144 -14.26 -17.00 4.19
CA ALA A 144 -13.59 -17.04 5.48
C ALA A 144 -13.95 -18.32 6.24
N GLU A 145 -12.94 -19.04 6.73
CA GLU A 145 -13.15 -20.06 7.74
C GLU A 145 -13.62 -19.39 9.04
N PRO A 146 -14.55 -20.00 9.78
CA PRO A 146 -15.07 -19.42 11.01
C PRO A 146 -14.03 -19.42 12.14
N ASP A 147 -14.23 -18.56 13.12
CA ASP A 147 -13.52 -18.55 14.40
C ASP A 147 -11.99 -18.42 14.30
N ILE A 148 -11.51 -17.65 13.35
CA ILE A 148 -10.09 -17.23 13.29
C ILE A 148 -9.92 -15.92 14.01
N PHE A 149 -9.03 -15.88 15.02
CA PHE A 149 -8.77 -14.70 15.85
C PHE A 149 -7.38 -14.13 15.57
N ILE A 150 -7.30 -12.81 15.45
CA ILE A 150 -6.04 -12.07 15.34
C ILE A 150 -5.81 -11.20 16.59
N ASN A 151 -4.56 -11.09 17.02
CA ASN A 151 -4.16 -10.09 18.03
C ASN A 151 -3.34 -9.00 17.32
N ALA A 152 -3.97 -7.86 17.04
CA ALA A 152 -3.38 -6.81 16.23
C ALA A 152 -4.04 -5.45 16.51
N ASP A 153 -3.46 -4.38 16.00
CA ASP A 153 -4.16 -3.10 15.86
C ASP A 153 -5.12 -3.22 14.66
N ILE A 154 -6.40 -3.45 14.95
CA ILE A 154 -7.40 -3.76 13.93
C ILE A 154 -7.58 -2.60 12.95
N THR A 155 -7.47 -1.36 13.40
CA THR A 155 -7.54 -0.18 12.52
C THR A 155 -6.43 -0.18 11.48
N LYS A 156 -5.24 -0.63 11.86
CA LYS A 156 -4.10 -0.76 10.94
C LYS A 156 -4.23 -1.97 10.02
N ILE A 157 -4.76 -3.08 10.52
CA ILE A 157 -5.05 -4.26 9.70
C ILE A 157 -6.17 -3.96 8.70
N ASP A 158 -7.19 -3.21 9.07
CA ASP A 158 -8.23 -2.74 8.14
C ASP A 158 -7.62 -1.93 6.98
N GLN A 159 -6.65 -1.08 7.29
CA GLN A 159 -5.92 -0.33 6.26
C GLN A 159 -5.17 -1.26 5.29
N VAL A 160 -4.60 -2.38 5.78
CA VAL A 160 -3.96 -3.40 4.93
C VAL A 160 -5.00 -4.05 4.02
N VAL A 161 -6.09 -4.55 4.59
CA VAL A 161 -7.19 -5.20 3.84
C VAL A 161 -7.76 -4.26 2.79
N TYR A 162 -8.02 -3.00 3.16
CA TYR A 162 -8.50 -1.96 2.25
C TYR A 162 -7.55 -1.74 1.06
N ASN A 163 -6.26 -1.62 1.32
CA ASN A 163 -5.26 -1.42 0.25
C ASN A 163 -5.16 -2.65 -0.67
N PHE A 164 -5.22 -3.87 -0.14
CA PHE A 164 -5.22 -5.08 -0.95
C PHE A 164 -6.45 -5.17 -1.84
N ILE A 165 -7.65 -4.93 -1.29
CA ILE A 165 -8.90 -4.97 -2.06
C ILE A 165 -8.91 -3.88 -3.13
N ASN A 166 -8.51 -2.64 -2.81
CA ASN A 166 -8.45 -1.56 -3.81
C ASN A 166 -7.44 -1.83 -4.92
N ASN A 167 -6.30 -2.42 -4.59
CA ASN A 167 -5.35 -2.88 -5.60
C ASN A 167 -6.00 -3.94 -6.50
N ALA A 168 -6.61 -4.96 -5.94
CA ALA A 168 -7.28 -6.01 -6.67
C ALA A 168 -8.40 -5.45 -7.58
N LEU A 169 -9.27 -4.55 -7.08
CA LEU A 169 -10.30 -3.87 -7.85
C LEU A 169 -9.74 -3.00 -8.99
N THR A 170 -8.54 -2.44 -8.80
CA THR A 170 -7.90 -1.59 -9.79
C THR A 170 -7.33 -2.40 -10.96
N TYR A 171 -6.84 -3.61 -10.69
CA TYR A 171 -6.09 -4.41 -11.65
C TYR A 171 -6.79 -5.70 -12.07
N THR A 172 -7.93 -6.07 -11.46
CA THR A 172 -8.70 -7.26 -11.84
C THR A 172 -9.09 -7.26 -13.33
N GLY A 173 -9.31 -8.43 -13.88
CA GLY A 173 -9.65 -8.65 -15.28
C GLY A 173 -11.11 -8.33 -15.61
N ASP A 174 -11.54 -8.83 -16.79
CA ASP A 174 -12.89 -8.58 -17.31
C ASP A 174 -13.99 -9.24 -16.49
N ASP A 175 -13.66 -10.25 -15.66
CA ASP A 175 -14.59 -10.89 -14.72
C ASP A 175 -14.95 -10.00 -13.53
N LYS A 176 -14.21 -8.87 -13.33
CA LYS A 176 -14.41 -7.89 -12.27
C LYS A 176 -14.57 -8.53 -10.87
N THR A 177 -13.92 -9.68 -10.66
CA THR A 177 -14.06 -10.45 -9.44
C THR A 177 -12.80 -10.38 -8.60
N VAL A 178 -12.97 -10.04 -7.32
CA VAL A 178 -11.93 -10.06 -6.29
C VAL A 178 -12.33 -11.06 -5.22
N ARG A 179 -11.42 -11.97 -4.86
CA ARG A 179 -11.66 -12.96 -3.80
C ARG A 179 -10.82 -12.63 -2.59
N VAL A 180 -11.46 -12.55 -1.43
CA VAL A 180 -10.83 -12.42 -0.12
C VAL A 180 -10.97 -13.77 0.58
N ASN A 181 -9.85 -14.44 0.83
CA ASN A 181 -9.83 -15.75 1.47
C ASN A 181 -9.15 -15.65 2.83
N LEU A 182 -9.78 -16.18 3.87
CA LEU A 182 -9.21 -16.33 5.21
C LEU A 182 -9.29 -17.81 5.62
N TYR A 183 -8.16 -18.43 5.87
CA TYR A 183 -8.08 -19.86 6.17
C TYR A 183 -6.86 -20.21 7.02
N HIS A 184 -6.88 -21.39 7.63
CA HIS A 184 -5.74 -21.95 8.34
C HIS A 184 -4.74 -22.55 7.35
N LYS A 185 -3.54 -21.97 7.28
CA LYS A 185 -2.42 -22.56 6.54
C LYS A 185 -1.79 -23.72 7.30
N THR A 186 -1.74 -23.61 8.62
CA THR A 186 -1.29 -24.64 9.56
C THR A 186 -2.25 -24.66 10.76
N PRO A 187 -2.15 -25.63 11.68
CA PRO A 187 -3.02 -25.65 12.87
C PRO A 187 -2.96 -24.39 13.74
N THR A 188 -1.86 -23.62 13.67
CA THR A 188 -1.65 -22.42 14.50
C THR A 188 -1.52 -21.13 13.70
N THR A 189 -1.40 -21.23 12.38
CA THR A 189 -1.18 -20.06 11.52
C THR A 189 -2.33 -19.89 10.55
N ALA A 190 -2.95 -18.73 10.54
CA ALA A 190 -3.93 -18.33 9.55
C ALA A 190 -3.31 -17.44 8.49
N ARG A 191 -3.90 -17.42 7.31
CA ARG A 191 -3.53 -16.57 6.18
C ARG A 191 -4.75 -15.84 5.64
N LEU A 192 -4.60 -14.52 5.44
CA LEU A 192 -5.49 -13.73 4.60
C LEU A 192 -4.87 -13.59 3.22
N GLU A 193 -5.68 -13.79 2.19
CA GLU A 193 -5.32 -13.58 0.79
C GLU A 193 -6.36 -12.71 0.09
N VAL A 194 -5.89 -11.80 -0.76
CA VAL A 194 -6.75 -11.06 -1.70
C VAL A 194 -6.26 -11.34 -3.10
N CYS A 195 -7.13 -11.97 -3.89
CA CYS A 195 -6.82 -12.47 -5.23
C CYS A 195 -7.58 -11.67 -6.29
N ASP A 196 -6.89 -11.26 -7.34
CA ASP A 196 -7.46 -10.70 -8.57
C ASP A 196 -7.16 -11.61 -9.77
N SER A 197 -7.96 -11.47 -10.83
CA SER A 197 -7.82 -12.16 -12.12
C SER A 197 -7.19 -11.27 -13.19
N GLY A 198 -6.43 -10.27 -12.76
CA GLY A 198 -5.92 -9.22 -13.63
C GLY A 198 -4.73 -9.61 -14.47
N ILE A 199 -4.02 -8.58 -14.92
CA ILE A 199 -2.87 -8.74 -15.83
C ILE A 199 -1.68 -9.46 -15.21
N GLY A 200 -1.66 -9.61 -13.88
CA GLY A 200 -0.51 -10.13 -13.15
C GLY A 200 0.69 -9.18 -13.14
N ILE A 201 1.73 -9.61 -12.45
CA ILE A 201 2.97 -8.86 -12.22
C ILE A 201 4.14 -9.73 -12.70
N ASP A 202 5.03 -9.11 -13.47
CA ASP A 202 6.26 -9.78 -13.91
C ASP A 202 7.15 -10.12 -12.69
N PRO A 203 7.75 -11.34 -12.63
CA PRO A 203 8.62 -11.74 -11.53
C PRO A 203 9.76 -10.78 -11.23
N GLU A 204 10.29 -10.08 -12.24
CA GLU A 204 11.34 -9.08 -12.05
C GLU A 204 10.85 -7.87 -11.24
N ASN A 205 9.55 -7.56 -11.35
CA ASN A 205 8.90 -6.43 -10.68
C ASN A 205 8.41 -6.77 -9.28
N LEU A 206 8.13 -8.05 -8.95
CA LEU A 206 7.55 -8.47 -7.67
C LEU A 206 8.36 -8.01 -6.44
N LYS A 207 9.68 -7.93 -6.56
CA LYS A 207 10.55 -7.46 -5.47
C LYS A 207 10.45 -5.96 -5.20
N TYR A 208 9.95 -5.17 -6.17
CA TYR A 208 9.89 -3.71 -6.08
C TYR A 208 8.49 -3.17 -5.80
N ILE A 209 7.43 -3.99 -5.92
CA ILE A 209 6.04 -3.53 -5.73
C ILE A 209 5.77 -2.96 -4.33
N TRP A 210 6.60 -3.30 -3.36
CA TRP A 210 6.54 -2.80 -1.98
C TRP A 210 7.30 -1.47 -1.78
N ASP A 211 8.04 -1.04 -2.81
CA ASP A 211 8.76 0.22 -2.77
C ASP A 211 7.81 1.40 -3.02
N ARG A 212 8.11 2.52 -2.40
CA ARG A 212 7.30 3.74 -2.51
C ARG A 212 7.29 4.25 -3.93
N TYR A 213 6.11 4.66 -4.40
CA TYR A 213 5.90 5.19 -5.77
C TYR A 213 6.28 4.21 -6.88
N TYR A 214 6.61 2.96 -6.54
CA TYR A 214 6.88 1.97 -7.56
C TYR A 214 5.58 1.65 -8.33
N ARG A 215 5.69 1.69 -9.64
CA ARG A 215 4.61 1.36 -10.56
C ARG A 215 5.20 0.59 -11.73
N VAL A 216 4.60 -0.52 -12.08
CA VAL A 216 4.98 -1.28 -13.28
C VAL A 216 4.68 -0.44 -14.52
N LYS A 217 5.73 -0.04 -15.24
CA LYS A 217 5.58 0.68 -16.51
C LYS A 217 5.18 -0.32 -17.60
N LYS A 218 4.01 -0.18 -18.18
CA LYS A 218 3.66 -0.90 -19.40
C LYS A 218 4.30 -0.25 -20.60
N ASN A 219 5.05 -1.03 -21.40
CA ASN A 219 5.56 -0.61 -22.68
C ASN A 219 4.39 -0.29 -23.62
N GLY A 220 4.23 0.98 -24.00
CA GLY A 220 3.27 1.42 -25.02
C GLY A 220 1.99 2.10 -24.51
N GLU A 221 1.75 2.23 -23.22
CA GLU A 221 0.58 3.01 -22.75
C GLU A 221 0.93 4.49 -22.62
N THR A 222 0.33 5.32 -23.48
CA THR A 222 0.25 6.77 -23.35
C THR A 222 -0.40 7.12 -22.00
N HIS A 223 0.07 8.21 -21.40
CA HIS A 223 -0.22 8.75 -20.05
C HIS A 223 -1.66 8.69 -19.49
N GLN A 224 -2.64 8.20 -20.24
CA GLN A 224 -4.06 8.24 -19.82
C GLN A 224 -4.52 7.08 -18.93
N ARG A 225 -3.88 5.89 -18.97
CA ARG A 225 -4.25 4.76 -18.08
C ARG A 225 -3.42 4.64 -16.80
N ALA A 226 -2.32 5.39 -16.70
CA ALA A 226 -1.51 5.50 -15.48
C ALA A 226 -2.21 6.26 -14.32
N LYS A 227 -3.50 6.58 -14.44
CA LYS A 227 -4.24 7.50 -13.57
C LYS A 227 -4.78 6.90 -12.26
N LYS A 228 -4.65 5.61 -11.99
CA LYS A 228 -5.21 5.01 -10.77
C LYS A 228 -4.11 4.62 -9.78
N GLY A 229 -4.11 5.28 -8.61
CA GLY A 229 -3.31 4.96 -7.43
C GLY A 229 -2.06 5.84 -7.23
N SER A 230 -1.72 6.14 -5.98
CA SER A 230 -0.54 6.95 -5.56
C SER A 230 0.77 6.18 -5.65
N GLY A 231 0.74 4.84 -5.71
CA GLY A 231 1.92 3.99 -5.52
C GLY A 231 2.42 3.95 -4.07
N LEU A 232 1.63 4.44 -3.13
CA LEU A 232 1.94 4.44 -1.70
C LEU A 232 1.27 3.28 -0.97
N GLY A 233 0.13 2.78 -1.45
CA GLY A 233 -0.68 1.79 -0.75
C GLY A 233 0.08 0.54 -0.32
N LEU A 234 0.85 -0.11 -1.21
CA LEU A 234 1.63 -1.29 -0.86
C LEU A 234 2.81 -0.97 0.06
N SER A 235 3.40 0.21 -0.02
CA SER A 235 4.45 0.63 0.93
C SER A 235 3.90 0.91 2.33
N ILE A 236 2.66 1.37 2.44
CA ILE A 236 1.94 1.51 3.71
C ILE A 236 1.63 0.11 4.28
N VAL A 237 1.12 -0.79 3.45
CA VAL A 237 0.88 -2.20 3.83
C VAL A 237 2.16 -2.83 4.40
N LYS A 238 3.28 -2.71 3.69
CA LYS A 238 4.58 -3.19 4.16
C LYS A 238 4.91 -2.63 5.54
N GLY A 239 4.83 -1.31 5.72
CA GLY A 239 5.13 -0.67 7.00
C GLY A 239 4.23 -1.16 8.14
N VAL A 240 2.92 -1.31 7.91
CA VAL A 240 1.98 -1.82 8.91
C VAL A 240 2.29 -3.27 9.28
N LEU A 241 2.52 -4.15 8.29
CA LEU A 241 2.78 -5.57 8.54
C LEU A 241 4.14 -5.79 9.21
N GLU A 242 5.18 -5.02 8.84
CA GLU A 242 6.49 -5.02 9.50
C GLU A 242 6.39 -4.59 10.97
N MET A 243 5.59 -3.55 11.28
CA MET A 243 5.35 -3.11 12.67
C MET A 243 4.66 -4.20 13.50
N HIS A 244 3.73 -4.96 12.90
CA HIS A 244 3.08 -6.11 13.54
C HIS A 244 3.95 -7.37 13.55
N ARG A 245 5.11 -7.36 12.87
CA ARG A 245 6.01 -8.52 12.69
C ARG A 245 5.31 -9.70 12.02
N LEU A 246 4.41 -9.42 11.09
CA LEU A 246 3.69 -10.42 10.33
C LEU A 246 4.42 -10.77 9.03
N ASN A 247 4.36 -12.03 8.61
CA ASN A 247 4.85 -12.46 7.31
C ASN A 247 3.87 -12.02 6.23
N PHE A 248 4.36 -11.52 5.11
CA PHE A 248 3.52 -11.09 3.99
C PHE A 248 4.25 -11.26 2.65
N GLY A 249 3.47 -11.26 1.59
CA GLY A 249 4.02 -11.39 0.25
C GLY A 249 2.97 -11.18 -0.84
N ALA A 250 3.43 -11.44 -2.06
CA ALA A 250 2.59 -11.44 -3.25
C ALA A 250 3.04 -12.58 -4.18
N ASP A 251 2.06 -13.34 -4.66
CA ASP A 251 2.22 -14.36 -5.68
C ASP A 251 1.50 -13.88 -6.94
N SER A 252 2.17 -13.90 -8.10
CA SER A 252 1.55 -13.40 -9.31
C SER A 252 2.07 -14.10 -10.55
N THR A 253 1.18 -14.26 -11.53
CA THR A 253 1.50 -14.82 -12.85
C THR A 253 0.94 -13.89 -13.92
N VAL A 254 1.79 -13.46 -14.85
CA VAL A 254 1.40 -12.57 -15.95
C VAL A 254 0.26 -13.18 -16.77
N GLY A 255 -0.81 -12.43 -16.97
CA GLY A 255 -2.00 -12.86 -17.70
C GLY A 255 -2.99 -13.72 -16.91
N VAL A 256 -2.68 -14.04 -15.64
CA VAL A 256 -3.55 -14.86 -14.77
C VAL A 256 -4.12 -14.03 -13.61
N GLY A 257 -3.29 -13.18 -12.98
CA GLY A 257 -3.67 -12.35 -11.85
C GLY A 257 -2.62 -12.31 -10.75
N SER A 258 -3.01 -11.71 -9.62
CA SER A 258 -2.14 -11.56 -8.45
C SER A 258 -2.86 -11.94 -7.18
N THR A 259 -2.11 -12.42 -6.20
CA THR A 259 -2.56 -12.74 -4.85
C THR A 259 -1.65 -12.04 -3.87
N PHE A 260 -2.20 -11.10 -3.09
CA PHE A 260 -1.51 -10.43 -1.99
C PHE A 260 -1.93 -11.08 -0.69
N TRP A 261 -1.00 -11.35 0.22
CA TRP A 261 -1.29 -12.10 1.42
C TRP A 261 -0.47 -11.66 2.63
N PHE A 262 -1.01 -11.94 3.83
CA PHE A 262 -0.23 -11.95 5.07
C PHE A 262 -0.66 -13.11 5.97
N GLU A 263 0.25 -13.50 6.87
CA GLU A 263 0.10 -14.62 7.80
C GLU A 263 0.22 -14.14 9.24
N PHE A 264 -0.56 -14.74 10.12
CA PHE A 264 -0.56 -14.43 11.55
C PHE A 264 -0.88 -15.69 12.38
N GLU A 265 -0.51 -15.64 13.66
CA GLU A 265 -0.89 -16.71 14.59
C GLU A 265 -2.39 -16.59 14.95
N ASP A 266 -3.12 -17.69 14.80
CA ASP A 266 -4.50 -17.75 15.28
C ASP A 266 -4.51 -17.82 16.80
N CYS A 267 -5.00 -16.76 17.42
CA CYS A 267 -5.08 -16.64 18.88
C CYS A 267 -6.48 -17.04 19.42
N ASN A 268 -7.18 -17.97 18.77
CA ASN A 268 -8.48 -18.47 19.19
C ASN A 268 -8.43 -19.01 20.64
N PRO A 269 -9.20 -18.43 21.57
CA PRO A 269 -9.17 -18.86 22.97
C PRO A 269 -9.63 -20.30 23.19
N ASN A 270 -10.41 -20.85 22.25
CA ASN A 270 -10.94 -22.21 22.36
C ASN A 270 -9.99 -23.29 21.82
N ARG A 271 -8.95 -22.91 21.06
CA ARG A 271 -7.94 -23.85 20.51
C ARG A 271 -6.75 -24.08 21.45
N VAL A 272 -6.39 -23.11 22.26
CA VAL A 272 -5.24 -23.21 23.20
C VAL A 272 -5.43 -24.29 24.27
N GLN A 273 -6.67 -24.78 24.51
CA GLN A 273 -6.93 -25.81 25.50
C GLN A 273 -6.67 -27.26 25.02
N VAL A 274 -6.39 -27.48 23.75
CA VAL A 274 -6.22 -28.84 23.21
C VAL A 274 -4.80 -29.38 23.34
N ASP A 275 -3.78 -28.51 23.38
CA ASP A 275 -2.37 -28.92 23.44
C ASP A 275 -1.79 -29.11 24.86
N GLU A 276 -2.47 -28.63 25.92
CA GLU A 276 -2.03 -28.87 27.32
C GLU A 276 -2.49 -30.25 27.91
N LYS A 277 -3.17 -31.08 27.11
CA LYS A 277 -3.67 -32.40 27.54
C LYS A 277 -3.09 -33.60 26.79
N LYS A 278 -1.85 -33.49 26.30
CA LYS A 278 -1.11 -34.65 25.79
C LYS A 278 0.22 -34.84 26.49
#